data_997d37c979b7ab3f659e35373a8715d6
#
_entry.id   997d37c979b7ab3f659e35373a8715d6
#
_cell.length_a   1.000
_cell.length_b   1.000
_cell.length_c   1.000
_cell.angle_alpha   90.00
_cell.angle_beta   90.00
_cell.angle_gamma   90.00
#
_symmetry.space_group_name_H-M   'P 1'
#
loop_
_entity.id
_entity.type
_entity.pdbx_description
1 polymer ?
#
loop_
_entity_poly.entity_id
_entity_poly.type
_entity_poly.pdbx_seq_one_letter_code
_entity_poly.pdbx_strand_id
1 'polypeptide(L)'
;MKKILISLFLLCFCLCVRSQEATLRIDAQVKHQHITGFGGFVCSPQFGYNHMNQAEIKKVWGKGSSVGCNIMRLYIPIGRNAWGQSLQTAKLAKEMGLIVFASPWGQPAEWKTNGTINAKNEDGTTGKLKRENWADYAQYLEDYVQYMRDNGVELDAISIQNEPDWPATYAGCLWSA
;
A
#
# COMPACT_ATOMS: atom_id res chain seq x y z
N MET A 1 2.04 52.04 -31.40
CA MET A 1 2.61 52.23 -30.05
C MET A 1 2.09 51.22 -29.03
N LYS A 2 0.77 51.02 -28.83
CA LYS A 2 0.23 50.05 -27.84
C LYS A 2 0.72 48.60 -28.04
N LYS A 3 0.84 48.09 -29.27
CA LYS A 3 1.29 46.74 -29.54
C LYS A 3 2.78 46.50 -29.20
N ILE A 4 3.62 47.51 -29.39
CA ILE A 4 5.05 47.48 -29.06
C ILE A 4 5.25 47.47 -27.53
N LEU A 5 4.43 48.22 -26.78
CA LEU A 5 4.50 48.25 -25.33
C LEU A 5 4.11 46.89 -24.71
N ILE A 6 3.06 46.22 -25.26
CA ILE A 6 2.62 44.90 -24.81
C ILE A 6 3.71 43.85 -25.09
N SER A 7 4.35 43.88 -26.26
CA SER A 7 5.46 42.95 -26.58
C SER A 7 6.68 43.19 -25.67
N LEU A 8 7.02 44.44 -25.33
CA LEU A 8 8.10 44.72 -24.39
C LEU A 8 7.79 44.25 -22.97
N PHE A 9 6.51 44.36 -22.54
CA PHE A 9 6.07 43.89 -21.21
C PHE A 9 6.11 42.38 -21.10
N LEU A 10 5.69 41.67 -22.14
CA LEU A 10 5.80 40.18 -22.20
C LEU A 10 7.28 39.71 -22.22
N LEU A 11 8.16 40.45 -22.93
CA LEU A 11 9.59 40.11 -22.97
C LEU A 11 10.27 40.34 -21.62
N CYS A 12 9.93 41.41 -20.89
CA CYS A 12 10.41 41.62 -19.52
C CYS A 12 9.92 40.57 -18.53
N PHE A 13 8.68 40.06 -18.68
CA PHE A 13 8.14 39.01 -17.79
C PHE A 13 8.87 37.66 -17.99
N CYS A 14 9.26 37.31 -19.22
CA CYS A 14 10.05 36.11 -19.52
C CYS A 14 11.48 36.15 -18.94
N LEU A 15 12.06 37.35 -18.73
CA LEU A 15 13.41 37.47 -18.17
C LEU A 15 13.46 37.37 -16.64
N CYS A 16 12.29 37.37 -15.95
CA CYS A 16 12.21 37.27 -14.50
C CYS A 16 12.03 35.84 -13.98
N VAL A 17 11.86 34.83 -14.86
CA VAL A 17 11.78 33.44 -14.44
C VAL A 17 13.20 32.94 -14.15
N ARG A 18 13.66 33.15 -12.93
CA ARG A 18 14.87 32.49 -12.45
C ARG A 18 14.49 31.06 -12.10
N SER A 19 15.02 30.13 -12.85
CA SER A 19 15.04 28.69 -12.43
C SER A 19 15.87 28.64 -11.13
N GLN A 20 15.23 28.13 -10.07
CA GLN A 20 15.95 27.86 -8.85
C GLN A 20 16.71 26.53 -9.05
N GLU A 21 18.02 26.61 -9.15
CA GLU A 21 18.88 25.44 -9.18
C GLU A 21 18.93 24.83 -7.77
N ALA A 22 18.53 23.55 -7.66
CA ALA A 22 18.75 22.76 -6.47
C ALA A 22 19.92 21.82 -6.73
N THR A 23 20.96 21.93 -5.93
CA THR A 23 22.11 21.00 -6.00
C THR A 23 21.90 19.89 -4.99
N LEU A 24 21.78 18.67 -5.49
CA LEU A 24 21.76 17.46 -4.66
C LEU A 24 23.16 16.85 -4.62
N ARG A 25 23.75 16.76 -3.42
CA ARG A 25 25.01 16.07 -3.22
C ARG A 25 24.76 14.73 -2.54
N ILE A 26 25.15 13.65 -3.20
CA ILE A 26 25.14 12.31 -2.63
C ILE A 26 26.57 11.97 -2.18
N ASP A 27 26.73 11.68 -0.89
CA ASP A 27 28.00 11.22 -0.34
C ASP A 27 27.87 9.76 0.08
N ALA A 28 28.41 8.86 -0.73
CA ALA A 28 28.33 7.41 -0.51
C ALA A 28 29.14 6.94 0.72
N GLN A 29 30.01 7.77 1.29
CA GLN A 29 30.76 7.45 2.51
C GLN A 29 29.97 7.72 3.78
N VAL A 30 28.96 8.60 3.71
CA VAL A 30 28.07 8.88 4.85
C VAL A 30 26.95 7.85 4.87
N LYS A 31 26.95 6.99 5.87
CA LYS A 31 25.93 5.94 6.08
C LYS A 31 25.02 6.35 7.23
N HIS A 32 23.72 6.25 7.00
CA HIS A 32 22.69 6.49 8.00
C HIS A 32 22.03 5.17 8.42
N GLN A 33 20.74 5.01 8.18
CA GLN A 33 20.01 3.78 8.48
C GLN A 33 20.25 2.68 7.43
N HIS A 34 20.10 1.44 7.85
CA HIS A 34 20.01 0.32 6.92
C HIS A 34 18.62 0.24 6.31
N ILE A 35 18.54 0.21 4.99
CA ILE A 35 17.28 0.01 4.25
C ILE A 35 17.26 -1.42 3.75
N THR A 36 16.31 -2.22 4.26
CA THR A 36 16.18 -3.65 3.91
C THR A 36 15.75 -3.85 2.46
N GLY A 37 14.95 -2.93 1.91
CA GLY A 37 14.52 -3.01 0.53
C GLY A 37 13.47 -2.00 0.14
N PHE A 38 13.07 -2.09 -1.10
CA PHE A 38 12.00 -1.29 -1.70
C PHE A 38 10.97 -2.21 -2.35
N GLY A 39 9.74 -1.75 -2.39
CA GLY A 39 8.69 -2.55 -2.97
C GLY A 39 7.39 -1.82 -3.15
N GLY A 40 6.36 -2.59 -3.42
CA GLY A 40 5.04 -2.07 -3.69
C GLY A 40 3.93 -3.04 -3.32
N PHE A 41 2.72 -2.51 -3.39
CA PHE A 41 1.49 -3.26 -3.19
C PHE A 41 1.08 -3.93 -4.50
N VAL A 42 0.75 -5.22 -4.44
CA VAL A 42 0.11 -5.95 -5.53
C VAL A 42 -1.39 -5.93 -5.31
N CYS A 43 -2.09 -5.24 -6.21
CA CYS A 43 -3.53 -5.03 -6.09
C CYS A 43 -4.32 -6.34 -6.19
N SER A 44 -5.38 -6.44 -5.41
CA SER A 44 -6.33 -7.54 -5.44
C SER A 44 -7.52 -7.21 -6.36
N PRO A 45 -8.24 -8.23 -6.91
CA PRO A 45 -9.38 -8.02 -7.80
C PRO A 45 -10.50 -7.18 -7.19
N GLN A 46 -10.65 -7.18 -5.87
CA GLN A 46 -11.72 -6.43 -5.19
C GLN A 46 -11.61 -4.91 -5.31
N PHE A 47 -10.46 -4.40 -5.74
CA PHE A 47 -10.28 -2.98 -6.04
C PHE A 47 -10.61 -2.65 -7.51
N GLY A 48 -11.16 -3.59 -8.27
CA GLY A 48 -11.50 -3.39 -9.68
C GLY A 48 -10.31 -3.31 -10.62
N TYR A 49 -9.11 -3.66 -10.15
CA TYR A 49 -7.89 -3.73 -10.96
C TYR A 49 -7.60 -5.18 -11.36
N ASN A 50 -7.09 -5.36 -12.57
CA ASN A 50 -6.58 -6.66 -12.99
C ASN A 50 -5.32 -7.00 -12.19
N HIS A 51 -5.21 -8.28 -11.78
CA HIS A 51 -3.97 -8.77 -11.23
C HIS A 51 -2.84 -8.63 -12.24
N MET A 52 -1.66 -8.27 -11.75
CA MET A 52 -0.45 -8.41 -12.53
C MET A 52 -0.21 -9.89 -12.82
N ASN A 53 0.03 -10.21 -14.07
CA ASN A 53 0.47 -11.54 -14.44
C ASN A 53 1.94 -11.77 -14.05
N GLN A 54 2.43 -13.01 -14.14
CA GLN A 54 3.79 -13.37 -13.76
C GLN A 54 4.87 -12.56 -14.49
N ALA A 55 4.65 -12.25 -15.79
CA ALA A 55 5.63 -11.50 -16.57
C ALA A 55 5.72 -10.04 -16.12
N GLU A 56 4.58 -9.43 -15.74
CA GLU A 56 4.52 -8.08 -15.21
C GLU A 56 5.16 -8.01 -13.81
N ILE A 57 4.88 -8.99 -12.94
CA ILE A 57 5.50 -9.09 -11.62
C ILE A 57 7.04 -9.16 -11.77
N LYS A 58 7.55 -10.01 -12.65
CA LYS A 58 8.99 -10.15 -12.90
C LYS A 58 9.66 -8.91 -13.50
N LYS A 59 8.90 -7.98 -14.09
CA LYS A 59 9.44 -6.69 -14.54
C LYS A 59 9.69 -5.71 -13.38
N VAL A 60 8.92 -5.82 -12.31
CA VAL A 60 8.99 -4.90 -11.17
C VAL A 60 9.82 -5.48 -10.04
N TRP A 61 9.64 -6.76 -9.71
CA TRP A 61 10.27 -7.43 -8.59
C TRP A 61 11.37 -8.40 -8.98
N GLY A 62 12.26 -8.63 -8.02
CA GLY A 62 13.32 -9.62 -8.13
C GLY A 62 14.60 -9.12 -8.76
N LYS A 63 15.63 -9.94 -8.61
CA LYS A 63 16.95 -9.68 -9.19
C LYS A 63 16.84 -9.73 -10.72
N GLY A 64 17.35 -8.69 -11.38
CA GLY A 64 17.30 -8.58 -12.85
C GLY A 64 16.02 -7.96 -13.41
N SER A 65 15.06 -7.57 -12.56
CA SER A 65 13.94 -6.73 -13.00
C SER A 65 14.40 -5.33 -13.33
N SER A 66 13.63 -4.62 -14.17
CA SER A 66 13.94 -3.23 -14.54
C SER A 66 13.82 -2.24 -13.38
N VAL A 67 13.06 -2.58 -12.33
CA VAL A 67 12.81 -1.72 -11.17
C VAL A 67 13.60 -2.18 -9.94
N GLY A 68 13.84 -3.49 -9.78
CA GLY A 68 14.65 -4.03 -8.68
C GLY A 68 13.95 -4.08 -7.31
N CYS A 69 12.62 -4.05 -7.26
CA CYS A 69 11.89 -4.21 -6.01
C CYS A 69 12.14 -5.60 -5.40
N ASN A 70 12.31 -5.65 -4.08
CA ASN A 70 12.53 -6.89 -3.33
C ASN A 70 11.54 -7.10 -2.17
N ILE A 71 10.57 -6.19 -2.00
CA ILE A 71 9.50 -6.29 -1.01
C ILE A 71 8.16 -6.27 -1.74
N MET A 72 7.28 -7.22 -1.42
CA MET A 72 5.93 -7.28 -1.95
C MET A 72 4.90 -7.21 -0.83
N ARG A 73 3.96 -6.29 -0.93
CA ARG A 73 2.84 -6.18 -0.02
C ARG A 73 1.59 -6.81 -0.64
N LEU A 74 0.94 -7.66 0.15
CA LEU A 74 -0.33 -8.31 -0.20
C LEU A 74 -1.49 -7.67 0.56
N TYR A 75 -2.69 -7.89 0.06
CA TYR A 75 -3.94 -7.56 0.72
C TYR A 75 -4.47 -8.75 1.52
N ILE A 76 -4.97 -8.50 2.74
CA ILE A 76 -5.74 -9.47 3.52
C ILE A 76 -7.22 -9.17 3.29
N PRO A 77 -7.96 -9.99 2.52
CA PRO A 77 -9.38 -9.79 2.28
C PRO A 77 -10.22 -9.96 3.54
N ILE A 78 -11.34 -9.23 3.65
CA ILE A 78 -12.28 -9.33 4.79
C ILE A 78 -12.99 -10.67 4.80
N GLY A 79 -13.12 -11.47 3.91
CA GLY A 79 -13.76 -12.78 3.93
C GLY A 79 -12.72 -13.90 3.79
N ARG A 80 -12.79 -14.91 4.64
CA ARG A 80 -11.90 -16.08 4.60
C ARG A 80 -11.95 -16.80 3.25
N ASN A 81 -13.10 -16.82 2.58
CA ASN A 81 -13.29 -17.39 1.25
C ASN A 81 -12.50 -16.68 0.14
N ALA A 82 -12.04 -15.45 0.39
CA ALA A 82 -11.26 -14.66 -0.54
C ALA A 82 -9.73 -14.76 -0.30
N TRP A 83 -9.28 -15.39 0.77
CA TRP A 83 -7.86 -15.45 1.14
C TRP A 83 -6.97 -16.07 0.06
N GLY A 84 -7.51 -17.00 -0.74
CA GLY A 84 -6.77 -17.61 -1.84
C GLY A 84 -6.44 -16.70 -3.02
N GLN A 85 -7.03 -15.50 -3.09
CA GLN A 85 -6.87 -14.60 -4.24
C GLN A 85 -5.43 -14.18 -4.50
N SER A 86 -4.63 -13.97 -3.44
CA SER A 86 -3.23 -13.57 -3.56
C SER A 86 -2.24 -14.73 -3.52
N LEU A 87 -2.71 -15.97 -3.36
CA LEU A 87 -1.85 -17.12 -3.05
C LEU A 87 -0.82 -17.40 -4.15
N GLN A 88 -1.24 -17.40 -5.43
CA GLN A 88 -0.33 -17.67 -6.55
C GLN A 88 0.74 -16.58 -6.68
N THR A 89 0.34 -15.32 -6.50
CA THR A 89 1.26 -14.18 -6.51
C THR A 89 2.25 -14.27 -5.36
N ALA A 90 1.79 -14.65 -4.17
CA ALA A 90 2.63 -14.84 -2.99
C ALA A 90 3.65 -15.96 -3.18
N LYS A 91 3.23 -17.10 -3.74
CA LYS A 91 4.13 -18.22 -4.09
C LYS A 91 5.24 -17.77 -5.03
N LEU A 92 4.86 -17.11 -6.14
CA LEU A 92 5.83 -16.58 -7.09
C LEU A 92 6.81 -15.59 -6.41
N ALA A 93 6.31 -14.72 -5.54
CA ALA A 93 7.16 -13.78 -4.80
C ALA A 93 8.18 -14.50 -3.91
N LYS A 94 7.77 -15.54 -3.18
CA LYS A 94 8.67 -16.37 -2.35
C LYS A 94 9.67 -17.16 -3.18
N GLU A 95 9.25 -17.71 -4.32
CA GLU A 95 10.15 -18.37 -5.30
C GLU A 95 11.22 -17.41 -5.83
N MET A 96 10.88 -16.13 -5.99
CA MET A 96 11.80 -15.07 -6.40
C MET A 96 12.69 -14.55 -5.25
N GLY A 97 12.52 -15.06 -4.03
CA GLY A 97 13.28 -14.66 -2.84
C GLY A 97 12.90 -13.28 -2.31
N LEU A 98 11.66 -12.83 -2.53
CA LEU A 98 11.19 -11.54 -2.04
C LEU A 98 10.79 -11.61 -0.56
N ILE A 99 10.88 -10.48 0.13
CA ILE A 99 10.20 -10.23 1.38
C ILE A 99 8.72 -10.02 1.08
N VAL A 100 7.84 -10.81 1.70
CA VAL A 100 6.39 -10.74 1.47
C VAL A 100 5.69 -10.45 2.77
N PHE A 101 4.95 -9.33 2.80
CA PHE A 101 4.10 -9.01 3.94
C PHE A 101 2.67 -8.71 3.50
N ALA A 102 1.72 -8.78 4.43
CA ALA A 102 0.32 -8.57 4.14
C ALA A 102 -0.32 -7.53 5.07
N SER A 103 -1.34 -6.85 4.58
CA SER A 103 -2.08 -5.84 5.34
C SER A 103 -3.59 -5.97 5.09
N PRO A 104 -4.43 -5.91 6.13
CA PRO A 104 -5.86 -5.73 6.00
C PRO A 104 -6.19 -4.24 5.78
N TRP A 105 -7.30 -3.98 5.07
CA TRP A 105 -7.86 -2.63 4.96
C TRP A 105 -8.98 -2.39 5.95
N GLY A 106 -9.83 -3.38 6.19
CA GLY A 106 -10.94 -3.30 7.11
C GLY A 106 -11.23 -4.64 7.77
N GLN A 107 -12.17 -4.63 8.69
CA GLN A 107 -12.68 -5.78 9.41
C GLN A 107 -14.13 -6.06 8.98
N PRO A 108 -14.69 -7.24 9.32
CA PRO A 108 -16.11 -7.52 9.15
C PRO A 108 -16.98 -6.39 9.73
N ALA A 109 -18.05 -6.04 9.01
CA ALA A 109 -18.91 -4.91 9.37
C ALA A 109 -19.50 -5.04 10.78
N GLU A 110 -19.87 -6.26 11.17
CA GLU A 110 -20.40 -6.58 12.48
C GLU A 110 -19.43 -6.37 13.65
N TRP A 111 -18.13 -6.36 13.38
CA TRP A 111 -17.09 -6.08 14.38
C TRP A 111 -16.81 -4.59 14.56
N LYS A 112 -17.40 -3.74 13.73
CA LYS A 112 -17.12 -2.32 13.69
C LYS A 112 -18.24 -1.48 14.29
N THR A 113 -17.87 -0.39 14.94
CA THR A 113 -18.81 0.52 15.62
C THR A 113 -19.78 1.23 14.69
N ASN A 114 -19.42 1.41 13.42
CA ASN A 114 -20.25 2.03 12.40
C ASN A 114 -21.05 1.02 11.54
N GLY A 115 -20.94 -0.28 11.83
CA GLY A 115 -21.70 -1.33 11.15
C GLY A 115 -21.39 -1.54 9.66
N THR A 116 -20.28 -0.98 9.17
CA THR A 116 -19.85 -1.14 7.77
C THR A 116 -18.36 -1.47 7.69
N ILE A 117 -17.92 -1.95 6.51
CA ILE A 117 -16.49 -2.21 6.28
C ILE A 117 -15.66 -0.91 6.12
N ASN A 118 -16.29 0.23 5.86
CA ASN A 118 -15.62 1.50 5.61
C ASN A 118 -15.09 2.12 6.91
N ALA A 119 -14.03 2.93 6.84
CA ALA A 119 -13.56 3.68 8.01
C ALA A 119 -14.50 4.84 8.33
N LYS A 120 -15.22 5.37 7.33
CA LYS A 120 -16.23 6.42 7.48
C LYS A 120 -17.42 6.14 6.57
N ASN A 121 -18.61 6.26 7.12
CA ASN A 121 -19.87 6.17 6.39
C ASN A 121 -20.19 7.50 5.67
N GLU A 122 -21.14 7.48 4.75
CA GLU A 122 -21.60 8.69 4.03
C GLU A 122 -22.18 9.75 4.96
N ASP A 123 -22.83 9.34 6.05
CA ASP A 123 -23.37 10.23 7.10
C ASP A 123 -22.30 10.85 8.02
N GLY A 124 -21.03 10.53 7.77
CA GLY A 124 -19.90 11.01 8.55
C GLY A 124 -19.52 10.14 9.74
N THR A 125 -20.30 9.12 10.10
CA THR A 125 -20.00 8.20 11.21
C THR A 125 -18.73 7.41 10.95
N THR A 126 -17.77 7.47 11.87
CA THR A 126 -16.50 6.74 11.76
C THR A 126 -16.56 5.38 12.44
N GLY A 127 -15.82 4.41 11.88
CA GLY A 127 -15.77 3.03 12.35
C GLY A 127 -14.45 2.68 13.05
N LYS A 128 -14.58 2.17 14.27
CA LYS A 128 -13.49 1.54 15.02
C LYS A 128 -13.81 0.08 15.24
N LEU A 129 -12.80 -0.74 15.47
CA LEU A 129 -12.99 -2.11 15.93
C LEU A 129 -13.59 -2.09 17.34
N LYS A 130 -14.71 -2.80 17.53
CA LYS A 130 -15.33 -2.95 18.84
C LYS A 130 -14.39 -3.70 19.79
N ARG A 131 -14.37 -3.30 21.05
CA ARG A 131 -13.45 -3.86 22.05
C ARG A 131 -13.67 -5.35 22.27
N GLU A 132 -14.93 -5.77 22.26
CA GLU A 132 -15.32 -7.17 22.39
C GLU A 132 -14.78 -8.07 21.25
N ASN A 133 -14.46 -7.49 20.10
CA ASN A 133 -13.91 -8.22 18.93
C ASN A 133 -12.40 -8.09 18.76
N TRP A 134 -11.66 -7.56 19.72
CA TRP A 134 -10.21 -7.45 19.60
C TRP A 134 -9.52 -8.81 19.53
N ALA A 135 -9.95 -9.75 20.39
CA ALA A 135 -9.42 -11.11 20.36
C ALA A 135 -9.79 -11.85 19.08
N ASP A 136 -11.03 -11.70 18.61
CA ASP A 136 -11.49 -12.30 17.34
C ASP A 136 -10.67 -11.78 16.16
N TYR A 137 -10.35 -10.47 16.17
CA TYR A 137 -9.54 -9.89 15.11
C TYR A 137 -8.09 -10.36 15.16
N ALA A 138 -7.50 -10.48 16.34
CA ALA A 138 -6.17 -11.06 16.50
C ALA A 138 -6.13 -12.50 15.96
N GLN A 139 -7.14 -13.32 16.33
CA GLN A 139 -7.28 -14.68 15.83
C GLN A 139 -7.49 -14.71 14.30
N TYR A 140 -8.26 -13.77 13.75
CA TYR A 140 -8.47 -13.67 12.31
C TYR A 140 -7.15 -13.45 11.55
N LEU A 141 -6.27 -12.61 12.08
CA LEU A 141 -4.95 -12.35 11.48
C LEU A 141 -4.04 -13.58 11.61
N GLU A 142 -4.05 -14.25 12.76
CA GLU A 142 -3.30 -15.48 12.97
C GLU A 142 -3.79 -16.59 12.01
N ASP A 143 -5.09 -16.76 11.86
CA ASP A 143 -5.68 -17.74 10.94
C ASP A 143 -5.29 -17.45 9.48
N TYR A 144 -5.17 -16.17 9.09
CA TYR A 144 -4.69 -15.83 7.75
C TYR A 144 -3.22 -16.22 7.56
N VAL A 145 -2.37 -15.94 8.54
CA VAL A 145 -0.96 -16.35 8.51
C VAL A 145 -0.84 -17.88 8.41
N GLN A 146 -1.63 -18.60 9.22
CA GLN A 146 -1.65 -20.06 9.17
C GLN A 146 -2.17 -20.58 7.82
N TYR A 147 -3.24 -19.98 7.29
CA TYR A 147 -3.75 -20.31 5.95
C TYR A 147 -2.68 -20.19 4.87
N MET A 148 -1.92 -19.07 4.89
CA MET A 148 -0.84 -18.84 3.92
C MET A 148 0.27 -19.89 4.07
N ARG A 149 0.66 -20.21 5.30
CA ARG A 149 1.67 -21.23 5.62
C ARG A 149 1.24 -22.62 5.16
N ASP A 150 0.01 -23.03 5.44
CA ASP A 150 -0.55 -24.32 5.04
C ASP A 150 -0.63 -24.47 3.52
N ASN A 151 -0.69 -23.36 2.81
CA ASN A 151 -0.66 -23.31 1.35
C ASN A 151 0.74 -23.04 0.77
N GLY A 152 1.80 -23.16 1.58
CA GLY A 152 3.19 -23.08 1.13
C GLY A 152 3.75 -21.66 0.99
N VAL A 153 3.17 -20.68 1.69
CA VAL A 153 3.65 -19.30 1.74
C VAL A 153 3.97 -18.88 3.17
N GLU A 154 5.24 -18.80 3.51
CA GLU A 154 5.70 -18.18 4.77
C GLU A 154 5.75 -16.65 4.58
N LEU A 155 4.84 -15.93 5.24
CA LEU A 155 4.87 -14.46 5.26
C LEU A 155 5.98 -13.97 6.18
N ASP A 156 6.71 -12.94 5.75
CA ASP A 156 7.79 -12.34 6.56
C ASP A 156 7.23 -11.38 7.62
N ALA A 157 6.06 -10.79 7.37
CA ALA A 157 5.38 -9.90 8.31
C ALA A 157 3.90 -9.71 7.96
N ILE A 158 3.13 -9.18 8.91
CA ILE A 158 1.81 -8.59 8.67
C ILE A 158 1.74 -7.22 9.34
N SER A 159 0.94 -6.32 8.80
CA SER A 159 0.49 -5.13 9.54
C SER A 159 -0.91 -5.37 10.09
N ILE A 160 -1.22 -4.72 11.20
CA ILE A 160 -2.56 -4.86 11.81
C ILE A 160 -3.63 -4.02 11.12
N GLN A 161 -3.25 -3.01 10.34
CA GLN A 161 -4.16 -2.10 9.65
C GLN A 161 -3.45 -1.32 8.54
N ASN A 162 -4.14 -1.10 7.42
CA ASN A 162 -3.80 -0.09 6.44
C ASN A 162 -4.44 1.25 6.87
N GLU A 163 -3.67 2.34 6.79
CA GLU A 163 -4.16 3.71 7.05
C GLU A 163 -4.99 3.84 8.35
N PRO A 164 -4.39 3.56 9.53
CA PRO A 164 -5.13 3.43 10.79
C PRO A 164 -5.75 4.75 11.28
N ASP A 165 -5.31 5.89 10.77
CA ASP A 165 -5.75 7.24 11.13
C ASP A 165 -6.55 7.94 10.01
N TRP A 166 -6.73 7.28 8.85
CA TRP A 166 -7.43 7.86 7.71
C TRP A 166 -8.92 7.48 7.66
N PRO A 167 -9.85 8.47 7.75
CA PRO A 167 -11.29 8.22 7.71
C PRO A 167 -11.80 8.00 6.28
N ALA A 168 -11.35 6.91 5.66
CA ALA A 168 -11.70 6.56 4.29
C ALA A 168 -13.17 6.17 4.12
N THR A 169 -13.75 6.49 2.97
CA THR A 169 -15.10 6.05 2.56
C THR A 169 -15.07 4.67 1.87
N TYR A 170 -13.97 3.98 1.95
CA TYR A 170 -13.75 2.60 1.52
C TYR A 170 -13.35 1.73 2.72
N ALA A 171 -13.12 0.44 2.47
CA ALA A 171 -12.71 -0.49 3.52
C ALA A 171 -11.54 0.06 4.35
N GLY A 172 -11.77 0.23 5.63
CA GLY A 172 -10.82 0.82 6.56
C GLY A 172 -11.33 0.76 8.00
N CYS A 173 -10.48 1.10 8.95
CA CYS A 173 -10.81 1.17 10.37
C CYS A 173 -9.94 2.21 11.05
N LEU A 174 -10.55 3.06 11.86
CA LEU A 174 -9.79 4.02 12.66
C LEU A 174 -9.28 3.38 13.94
N TRP A 175 -8.01 3.61 14.21
CA TRP A 175 -7.35 3.21 15.46
C TRP A 175 -6.91 4.47 16.21
N SER A 176 -7.02 4.44 17.51
CA SER A 176 -6.44 5.46 18.39
C SER A 176 -5.14 4.91 18.98
N ALA A 177 -4.17 5.80 19.14
CA ALA A 177 -3.00 5.52 19.94
C ALA A 177 -3.37 5.22 21.39
#